data_00d4fa86206f92ab5abd640ba3b99a32
#
_entry.id   00d4fa86206f92ab5abd640ba3b99a32
#
_cell.length_a   1.000
_cell.length_b   1.000
_cell.length_c   1.000
_cell.angle_alpha   90.00
_cell.angle_beta   90.00
_cell.angle_gamma   90.00
#
_symmetry.space_group_name_H-M   'P 1'
#
loop_
_entity.id
_entity.type
_entity.pdbx_description
1 polymer ?
#
loop_
_entity_poly.entity_id
_entity_poly.type
_entity_poly.pdbx_seq_one_letter_code
_entity_poly.pdbx_strand_id
1 'polypeptide(L)'
;MAGVGIDDIAIYFPKLYFDMKDFAEFRGADFGKLNKGLGLTAMAIPDAHEDTATMGANACARLIDRNQLDPRKIGRIYLGTESALDGAKPTATYIMDMLEQRYDDTYGKECFRNCDVVDLTFACIGAVDAMHNTLDWVARGGDEQDRIGIVVFAD
;
A
#
# COMPACT_ATOMS: atom_id res chain seq x y z
N MET A 1 5.62 -23.24 -17.03
CA MET A 1 5.76 -21.85 -16.61
C MET A 1 5.11 -21.75 -15.24
N ALA A 2 5.82 -21.28 -14.23
CA ALA A 2 5.20 -20.95 -12.95
C ALA A 2 4.14 -19.88 -13.20
N GLY A 3 2.96 -20.02 -12.60
CA GLY A 3 1.91 -19.03 -12.71
C GLY A 3 2.34 -17.74 -12.02
N VAL A 4 2.04 -16.60 -12.63
CA VAL A 4 2.20 -15.29 -12.01
C VAL A 4 0.83 -14.80 -11.55
N GLY A 5 0.72 -14.31 -10.34
CA GLY A 5 -0.55 -13.88 -9.77
C GLY A 5 -0.38 -13.15 -8.45
N ILE A 6 -1.51 -12.94 -7.78
CA ILE A 6 -1.56 -12.36 -6.45
C ILE A 6 -1.56 -13.51 -5.44
N ASP A 7 -0.52 -13.59 -4.61
CA ASP A 7 -0.40 -14.64 -3.59
C ASP A 7 -1.14 -14.28 -2.30
N ASP A 8 -1.14 -13.00 -1.91
CA ASP A 8 -1.76 -12.54 -0.68
C ASP A 8 -2.11 -11.05 -0.70
N ILE A 9 -3.05 -10.65 0.14
CA ILE A 9 -3.51 -9.26 0.29
C ILE A 9 -3.58 -8.91 1.78
N ALA A 10 -2.95 -7.81 2.17
CA ALA A 10 -3.08 -7.24 3.51
C ALA A 10 -3.75 -5.86 3.45
N ILE A 11 -4.48 -5.51 4.49
CA ILE A 11 -5.21 -4.26 4.59
C ILE A 11 -4.86 -3.56 5.90
N TYR A 12 -4.72 -2.25 5.86
CA TYR A 12 -4.60 -1.37 7.01
C TYR A 12 -5.70 -0.32 6.96
N PHE A 13 -6.34 -0.06 8.08
CA PHE A 13 -7.28 1.03 8.27
C PHE A 13 -6.87 1.86 9.49
N PRO A 14 -6.96 3.19 9.44
CA PRO A 14 -6.91 4.06 10.61
C PRO A 14 -7.90 3.62 11.68
N LYS A 15 -7.57 3.89 12.94
CA LYS A 15 -8.43 3.51 14.09
C LYS A 15 -9.56 4.49 14.33
N LEU A 16 -9.38 5.75 13.94
CA LEU A 16 -10.40 6.78 14.05
C LEU A 16 -11.40 6.63 12.90
N TYR A 17 -12.65 6.94 13.17
CA TYR A 17 -13.68 6.95 12.14
C TYR A 17 -14.82 7.91 12.51
N PHE A 18 -15.52 8.37 11.48
CA PHE A 18 -16.83 9.00 11.61
C PHE A 18 -17.93 7.99 11.40
N ASP A 19 -18.95 7.98 12.28
CA ASP A 19 -20.25 7.43 11.94
C ASP A 19 -20.90 8.30 10.85
N MET A 20 -21.38 7.69 9.79
CA MET A 20 -21.89 8.44 8.64
C MET A 20 -23.24 9.10 8.89
N LYS A 21 -24.02 8.60 9.85
CA LYS A 21 -25.28 9.24 10.24
C LYS A 21 -25.02 10.53 11.03
N ASP A 22 -24.10 10.45 12.00
CA ASP A 22 -23.70 11.62 12.81
C ASP A 22 -23.02 12.67 11.92
N PHE A 23 -22.16 12.22 10.98
CA PHE A 23 -21.56 13.11 10.00
C PHE A 23 -22.59 13.82 9.12
N ALA A 24 -23.59 13.08 8.61
CA ALA A 24 -24.63 13.64 7.77
C ALA A 24 -25.46 14.68 8.54
N GLU A 25 -25.83 14.40 9.79
CA GLU A 25 -26.55 15.34 10.66
C GLU A 25 -25.73 16.61 10.91
N PHE A 26 -24.45 16.46 11.28
CA PHE A 26 -23.56 17.59 11.55
C PHE A 26 -23.33 18.48 10.31
N ARG A 27 -23.22 17.88 9.13
CA ARG A 27 -22.94 18.59 7.87
C ARG A 27 -24.21 19.02 7.10
N GLY A 28 -25.40 18.65 7.56
CA GLY A 28 -26.65 18.87 6.83
C GLY A 28 -26.71 18.12 5.51
N ALA A 29 -26.03 16.96 5.42
CA ALA A 29 -26.00 16.11 4.23
C ALA A 29 -27.11 15.06 4.24
N ASP A 30 -27.47 14.55 3.07
CA ASP A 30 -28.46 13.49 2.93
C ASP A 30 -27.84 12.13 3.27
N PHE A 31 -28.14 11.61 4.46
CA PHE A 31 -27.68 10.28 4.90
C PHE A 31 -28.11 9.17 3.94
N GLY A 32 -29.28 9.28 3.32
CA GLY A 32 -29.77 8.29 2.36
C GLY A 32 -28.84 8.14 1.16
N LYS A 33 -28.29 9.24 0.66
CA LYS A 33 -27.29 9.21 -0.42
C LYS A 33 -25.98 8.58 0.02
N LEU A 34 -25.51 8.91 1.24
CA LEU A 34 -24.26 8.36 1.79
C LEU A 34 -24.40 6.86 2.07
N ASN A 35 -25.47 6.46 2.73
CA ASN A 35 -25.68 5.08 3.15
C ASN A 35 -26.19 4.16 2.02
N LYS A 36 -27.36 4.49 1.44
CA LYS A 36 -27.96 3.63 0.38
C LYS A 36 -27.31 3.84 -0.97
N GLY A 37 -26.88 5.07 -1.29
CA GLY A 37 -26.25 5.39 -2.56
C GLY A 37 -24.81 4.92 -2.64
N LEU A 38 -24.00 5.18 -1.61
CA LEU A 38 -22.57 4.86 -1.57
C LEU A 38 -22.22 3.64 -0.69
N GLY A 39 -23.19 3.09 0.04
CA GLY A 39 -22.96 1.95 0.93
C GLY A 39 -22.19 2.29 2.22
N LEU A 40 -22.02 3.56 2.56
CA LEU A 40 -21.20 3.99 3.68
C LEU A 40 -21.95 3.91 5.00
N THR A 41 -21.40 3.25 6.00
CA THR A 41 -21.85 3.25 7.40
C THR A 41 -20.90 4.02 8.30
N ALA A 42 -19.61 3.95 8.01
CA ALA A 42 -18.54 4.66 8.70
C ALA A 42 -17.44 5.02 7.70
N MET A 43 -16.62 6.00 8.01
CA MET A 43 -15.47 6.42 7.22
C MET A 43 -14.25 6.56 8.12
N ALA A 44 -13.19 5.82 7.83
CA ALA A 44 -11.93 5.92 8.55
C ALA A 44 -11.29 7.29 8.33
N ILE A 45 -10.57 7.77 9.33
CA ILE A 45 -9.88 9.06 9.31
C ILE A 45 -8.45 8.83 9.78
N PRO A 46 -7.46 9.30 9.03
CA PRO A 46 -6.08 9.28 9.50
C PRO A 46 -5.91 10.06 10.81
N ASP A 47 -5.20 9.50 11.78
CA ASP A 47 -4.75 10.24 12.96
C ASP A 47 -3.58 11.17 12.59
N ALA A 48 -3.19 12.06 13.49
CA ALA A 48 -2.15 13.07 13.26
C ALA A 48 -0.77 12.50 12.84
N HIS A 49 -0.53 11.23 13.10
CA HIS A 49 0.70 10.52 12.73
C HIS A 49 0.50 9.54 11.55
N GLU A 50 -0.67 9.52 10.95
CA GLU A 50 -0.99 8.66 9.81
C GLU A 50 -1.09 9.46 8.52
N ASP A 51 -0.44 8.95 7.49
CA ASP A 51 -0.45 9.46 6.12
C ASP A 51 -0.35 8.29 5.14
N THR A 52 -0.34 8.58 3.86
CA THR A 52 -0.23 7.58 2.79
C THR A 52 0.98 6.66 2.99
N ALA A 53 2.14 7.20 3.39
CA ALA A 53 3.34 6.39 3.58
C ALA A 53 3.24 5.49 4.81
N THR A 54 2.79 6.02 5.95
CA THR A 54 2.67 5.25 7.20
C THR A 54 1.59 4.17 7.10
N MET A 55 0.46 4.46 6.48
CA MET A 55 -0.59 3.48 6.22
C MET A 55 -0.09 2.38 5.27
N GLY A 56 0.58 2.76 4.18
CA GLY A 56 1.19 1.82 3.24
C GLY A 56 2.26 0.93 3.90
N ALA A 57 3.15 1.51 4.71
CA ALA A 57 4.16 0.76 5.46
C ALA A 57 3.54 -0.26 6.43
N ASN A 58 2.47 0.11 7.14
CA ASN A 58 1.76 -0.80 8.02
C ASN A 58 1.10 -1.97 7.27
N ALA A 59 0.50 -1.71 6.10
CA ALA A 59 -0.07 -2.77 5.27
C ALA A 59 1.03 -3.71 4.75
N CYS A 60 2.15 -3.16 4.24
CA CYS A 60 3.31 -3.94 3.80
C CYS A 60 3.90 -4.79 4.93
N ALA A 61 4.10 -4.20 6.12
CA ALA A 61 4.63 -4.92 7.28
C ALA A 61 3.75 -6.12 7.64
N ARG A 62 2.41 -5.95 7.66
CA ARG A 62 1.48 -7.07 7.90
C ARG A 62 1.62 -8.18 6.87
N LEU A 63 1.83 -7.83 5.60
CA LEU A 63 2.03 -8.80 4.52
C LEU A 63 3.34 -9.56 4.70
N ILE A 64 4.43 -8.83 4.96
CA ILE A 64 5.77 -9.38 5.17
C ILE A 64 5.79 -10.31 6.38
N ASP A 65 5.29 -9.85 7.52
CA ASP A 65 5.28 -10.62 8.77
C ASP A 65 4.45 -11.89 8.65
N ARG A 66 3.23 -11.78 8.10
CA ARG A 66 2.30 -12.92 7.97
C ARG A 66 2.85 -14.03 7.07
N ASN A 67 3.52 -13.65 6.00
CA ASN A 67 4.08 -14.58 5.04
C ASN A 67 5.55 -14.90 5.31
N GLN A 68 6.14 -14.35 6.38
CA GLN A 68 7.55 -14.54 6.74
C GLN A 68 8.48 -14.25 5.55
N LEU A 69 8.18 -13.20 4.81
CA LEU A 69 8.97 -12.82 3.63
C LEU A 69 10.34 -12.29 4.07
N ASP A 70 11.38 -12.73 3.38
CA ASP A 70 12.71 -12.12 3.52
C ASP A 70 12.74 -10.80 2.74
N PRO A 71 12.90 -9.64 3.40
CA PRO A 71 12.93 -8.34 2.73
C PRO A 71 13.96 -8.24 1.61
N ARG A 72 15.07 -8.97 1.71
CA ARG A 72 16.14 -8.97 0.71
C ARG A 72 15.71 -9.60 -0.63
N LYS A 73 14.60 -10.34 -0.64
CA LYS A 73 13.99 -10.95 -1.83
C LYS A 73 12.89 -10.09 -2.45
N ILE A 74 12.48 -9.01 -1.78
CA ILE A 74 11.50 -8.08 -2.31
C ILE A 74 12.22 -7.14 -3.27
N GLY A 75 11.97 -7.32 -4.56
CA GLY A 75 12.64 -6.55 -5.61
C GLY A 75 11.86 -5.31 -6.05
N ARG A 76 10.62 -5.15 -5.57
CA ARG A 76 9.77 -4.03 -5.99
C ARG A 76 8.71 -3.68 -4.96
N ILE A 77 8.53 -2.37 -4.68
CA ILE A 77 7.38 -1.81 -3.97
C ILE A 77 6.85 -0.64 -4.82
N TYR A 78 5.73 -0.84 -5.49
CA TYR A 78 5.08 0.18 -6.31
C TYR A 78 3.80 0.67 -5.64
N LEU A 79 3.66 1.98 -5.56
CA LEU A 79 2.53 2.65 -4.92
C LEU A 79 1.64 3.30 -5.97
N GLY A 80 0.35 2.98 -5.96
CA GLY A 80 -0.67 3.77 -6.64
C GLY A 80 -1.34 4.69 -5.63
N THR A 81 -1.34 6.00 -5.88
CA THR A 81 -1.88 7.02 -4.97
C THR A 81 -2.26 8.30 -5.71
N GLU A 82 -3.21 9.03 -5.17
CA GLU A 82 -3.46 10.43 -5.50
C GLU A 82 -3.11 11.38 -4.34
N SER A 83 -2.61 10.81 -3.25
CA SER A 83 -2.22 11.50 -1.99
C SER A 83 -0.71 11.41 -1.74
N ALA A 84 0.10 11.61 -2.79
CA ALA A 84 1.56 11.57 -2.69
C ALA A 84 2.09 12.64 -1.70
N LEU A 85 3.10 12.27 -0.91
CA LEU A 85 3.71 13.17 0.08
C LEU A 85 4.70 14.17 -0.55
N ASP A 86 5.24 13.84 -1.72
CA ASP A 86 6.31 14.60 -2.35
C ASP A 86 6.07 14.69 -3.86
N GLY A 87 6.38 15.83 -4.45
CA GLY A 87 6.22 16.07 -5.89
C GLY A 87 7.41 15.61 -6.75
N ALA A 88 8.53 15.23 -6.13
CA ALA A 88 9.76 14.87 -6.82
C ALA A 88 10.31 13.50 -6.42
N LYS A 89 10.05 13.08 -5.18
CA LYS A 89 10.50 11.81 -4.62
C LYS A 89 9.31 10.87 -4.46
N PRO A 90 9.37 9.61 -4.91
CA PRO A 90 8.27 8.67 -4.70
C PRO A 90 7.93 8.50 -3.23
N THR A 91 6.64 8.55 -2.89
CA THR A 91 6.14 8.25 -1.53
C THR A 91 6.51 6.83 -1.11
N ALA A 92 6.60 5.91 -2.06
CA ALA A 92 7.07 4.54 -1.83
C ALA A 92 8.48 4.47 -1.23
N THR A 93 9.34 5.50 -1.40
CA THR A 93 10.65 5.55 -0.73
C THR A 93 10.54 5.73 0.78
N TYR A 94 9.53 6.45 1.25
CA TYR A 94 9.25 6.59 2.69
C TYR A 94 8.70 5.28 3.28
N ILE A 95 7.85 4.58 2.52
CA ILE A 95 7.38 3.23 2.88
C ILE A 95 8.57 2.29 3.06
N MET A 96 9.46 2.26 2.06
CA MET A 96 10.66 1.40 2.07
C MET A 96 11.57 1.73 3.26
N ASP A 97 11.82 3.00 3.54
CA ASP A 97 12.67 3.43 4.68
C ASP A 97 12.09 2.97 6.03
N MET A 98 10.78 3.12 6.24
CA MET A 98 10.11 2.64 7.46
C MET A 98 10.18 1.12 7.60
N LEU A 99 10.05 0.39 6.49
CA LEU A 99 10.20 -1.07 6.50
C LEU A 99 11.65 -1.47 6.76
N GLU A 100 12.61 -0.76 6.19
CA GLU A 100 14.02 -1.01 6.43
C GLU A 100 14.37 -0.83 7.91
N GLN A 101 13.95 0.28 8.53
CA GLN A 101 14.14 0.52 9.97
C GLN A 101 13.47 -0.55 10.85
N ARG A 102 12.34 -1.13 10.41
CA ARG A 102 11.65 -2.20 11.12
C ARG A 102 12.40 -3.53 11.08
N TYR A 103 13.09 -3.82 9.99
CA TYR A 103 13.67 -5.14 9.72
C TYR A 103 15.20 -5.18 9.80
N ASP A 104 15.89 -4.06 9.99
CA ASP A 104 17.36 -3.99 9.99
C ASP A 104 18.02 -4.81 11.11
N ASP A 105 17.42 -4.89 12.29
CA ASP A 105 17.89 -5.73 13.39
C ASP A 105 17.87 -7.23 13.06
N THR A 106 16.93 -7.67 12.21
CA THR A 106 16.76 -9.08 11.86
C THR A 106 17.49 -9.46 10.59
N TYR A 107 17.47 -8.61 9.57
CA TYR A 107 17.98 -8.93 8.22
C TYR A 107 19.22 -8.11 7.83
N GLY A 108 19.64 -7.20 8.70
CA GLY A 108 20.77 -6.29 8.49
C GLY A 108 20.36 -5.01 7.78
N LYS A 109 21.21 -3.99 7.89
CA LYS A 109 21.03 -2.70 7.22
C LYS A 109 20.98 -2.88 5.71
N GLU A 110 20.23 -2.00 5.05
CA GLU A 110 20.03 -2.03 3.60
C GLU A 110 19.36 -3.33 3.11
N CYS A 111 18.45 -3.90 3.93
CA CYS A 111 17.76 -5.14 3.57
C CYS A 111 16.82 -4.97 2.35
N PHE A 112 16.48 -3.74 1.96
CA PHE A 112 15.75 -3.42 0.73
C PHE A 112 16.62 -2.81 -0.39
N ARG A 113 17.95 -2.88 -0.31
CA ARG A 113 18.85 -2.22 -1.27
C ARG A 113 18.63 -2.61 -2.74
N ASN A 114 18.04 -3.77 -3.01
CA ASN A 114 17.74 -4.25 -4.37
C ASN A 114 16.27 -4.02 -4.75
N CYS A 115 15.52 -3.27 -3.94
CA CYS A 115 14.10 -2.99 -4.15
C CYS A 115 13.93 -1.71 -4.98
N ASP A 116 13.25 -1.82 -6.12
CA ASP A 116 12.84 -0.68 -6.93
C ASP A 116 11.53 -0.10 -6.39
N VAL A 117 11.43 1.24 -6.31
CA VAL A 117 10.28 1.94 -5.77
C VAL A 117 9.79 3.05 -6.69
N VAL A 118 8.50 3.08 -6.97
CA VAL A 118 7.88 4.07 -7.86
C VAL A 118 6.46 4.39 -7.37
N ASP A 119 6.04 5.65 -7.51
CA ASP A 119 4.64 6.06 -7.41
C ASP A 119 4.01 6.14 -8.79
N LEU A 120 2.78 5.64 -8.91
CA LEU A 120 1.92 5.81 -10.08
C LEU A 120 0.71 6.63 -9.67
N THR A 121 0.67 7.86 -10.15
CA THR A 121 -0.33 8.86 -9.74
C THR A 121 -1.40 9.02 -10.80
N PHE A 122 -2.37 8.15 -10.79
CA PHE A 122 -3.55 8.25 -11.63
C PHE A 122 -4.80 7.84 -10.85
N ALA A 123 -5.14 8.63 -9.82
CA ALA A 123 -6.25 8.33 -8.91
C ALA A 123 -6.26 6.83 -8.51
N CYS A 124 -7.41 6.26 -8.26
CA CYS A 124 -7.56 4.85 -7.86
C CYS A 124 -7.01 3.85 -8.88
N ILE A 125 -6.83 4.24 -10.16
CA ILE A 125 -6.35 3.33 -11.20
C ILE A 125 -4.83 3.17 -11.21
N GLY A 126 -4.08 4.13 -10.64
CA GLY A 126 -2.62 4.08 -10.59
C GLY A 126 -2.09 2.79 -9.96
N ALA A 127 -2.79 2.27 -8.97
CA ALA A 127 -2.41 1.00 -8.34
C ALA A 127 -2.73 -0.23 -9.22
N VAL A 128 -3.71 -0.16 -10.11
CA VAL A 128 -3.95 -1.21 -11.13
C VAL A 128 -2.82 -1.23 -12.14
N ASP A 129 -2.33 -0.06 -12.56
CA ASP A 129 -1.18 0.06 -13.45
C ASP A 129 0.10 -0.44 -12.75
N ALA A 130 0.28 -0.12 -11.47
CA ALA A 130 1.36 -0.66 -10.65
C ALA A 130 1.33 -2.19 -10.58
N MET A 131 0.14 -2.77 -10.43
CA MET A 131 -0.07 -4.22 -10.42
C MET A 131 0.28 -4.85 -11.76
N HIS A 132 -0.19 -4.32 -12.88
CA HIS A 132 0.17 -4.79 -14.22
C HIS A 132 1.67 -4.76 -14.44
N ASN A 133 2.31 -3.63 -14.13
CA ASN A 133 3.77 -3.47 -14.24
C ASN A 133 4.52 -4.50 -13.38
N THR A 134 4.03 -4.78 -12.18
CA THR A 134 4.67 -5.72 -11.26
C THR A 134 4.49 -7.17 -11.73
N LEU A 135 3.30 -7.55 -12.18
CA LEU A 135 3.03 -8.88 -12.74
C LEU A 135 3.89 -9.15 -13.98
N ASP A 136 3.99 -8.18 -14.90
CA ASP A 136 4.85 -8.28 -16.08
C ASP A 136 6.33 -8.42 -15.72
N TRP A 137 6.79 -7.68 -14.71
CA TRP A 137 8.17 -7.77 -14.23
C TRP A 137 8.46 -9.15 -13.60
N VAL A 138 7.55 -9.69 -12.81
CA VAL A 138 7.66 -11.05 -12.27
C VAL A 138 7.68 -12.08 -13.40
N ALA A 139 6.77 -11.95 -14.39
CA ALA A 139 6.66 -12.87 -15.52
C ALA A 139 7.94 -12.92 -16.37
N ARG A 140 8.64 -11.79 -16.51
CA ARG A 140 9.89 -11.69 -17.29
C ARG A 140 11.13 -12.18 -16.52
N GLY A 141 10.99 -12.56 -15.27
CA GLY A 141 12.10 -13.00 -14.42
C GLY A 141 12.83 -14.26 -14.89
N GLY A 142 12.29 -14.97 -15.88
CA GLY A 142 12.89 -16.19 -16.41
C GLY A 142 12.97 -17.29 -15.35
N ASP A 143 14.14 -17.94 -15.27
CA ASP A 143 14.41 -18.99 -14.28
C ASP A 143 14.81 -18.45 -12.90
N GLU A 144 14.92 -17.14 -12.72
CA GLU A 144 15.05 -16.52 -11.39
C GLU A 144 13.75 -16.71 -10.61
N GLN A 145 13.68 -17.84 -9.95
CA GLN A 145 12.59 -18.17 -9.05
C GLN A 145 12.66 -17.21 -7.85
N ASP A 146 11.51 -16.83 -7.32
CA ASP A 146 11.34 -16.02 -6.11
C ASP A 146 11.40 -14.49 -6.29
N ARG A 147 11.03 -13.95 -7.45
CA ARG A 147 10.75 -12.50 -7.55
C ARG A 147 9.48 -12.17 -6.82
N ILE A 148 9.61 -11.32 -5.79
CA ILE A 148 8.49 -10.80 -5.02
C ILE A 148 8.36 -9.31 -5.33
N GLY A 149 7.15 -8.90 -5.73
CA GLY A 149 6.77 -7.50 -5.82
C GLY A 149 5.59 -7.21 -4.90
N ILE A 150 5.61 -6.06 -4.25
CA ILE A 150 4.49 -5.55 -3.45
C ILE A 150 3.88 -4.38 -4.21
N VAL A 151 2.57 -4.39 -4.32
CA VAL A 151 1.81 -3.25 -4.85
C VAL A 151 0.98 -2.67 -3.73
N VAL A 152 1.13 -1.38 -3.50
CA VAL A 152 0.42 -0.64 -2.46
C VAL A 152 -0.66 0.23 -3.10
N PHE A 153 -1.85 0.19 -2.55
CA PHE A 153 -2.97 1.09 -2.84
C PHE A 153 -3.16 1.93 -1.58
N ALA A 154 -2.87 3.21 -1.61
CA ALA A 154 -3.02 4.07 -0.43
C ALA A 154 -3.42 5.49 -0.81
N ASP A 155 -4.54 5.98 -0.25
CA ASP A 155 -5.06 7.34 -0.39
C ASP A 155 -5.70 7.82 0.91
#